data_d87c238a05ac63d5cc5fa2aa93ed2bfd
#
_entry.id   d87c238a05ac63d5cc5fa2aa93ed2bfd
#
_cell.length_a   1.000
_cell.length_b   1.000
_cell.length_c   1.000
_cell.angle_alpha   90.00
_cell.angle_beta   90.00
_cell.angle_gamma   90.00
#
_symmetry.space_group_name_H-M   'P 1'
#
loop_
_entity.id
_entity.type
_entity.pdbx_description
1 polymer ?
#
loop_
_entity_poly.entity_id
_entity_poly.type
_entity_poly.pdbx_seq_one_letter_code
_entity_poly.pdbx_strand_id
1 'polypeptide(L)'
;LTLPIGRAMCLGKVLRVGVKGLTGGHSGVEINKGRANANKVLAQTLRGLPLRLISIDGGSKDNAIPRASEAYLVSEDPKLPTMLKERWDAVRAALPTGETTVEFYCEEAQSDLLPMDWESSAYALELLNELPNGVQAMSADIEGLVQTSLNLGILETRADDVRMTFSVRSSVNAEKAALIETLRKLGARFGARYDESGEY
;
A
#
# COMPACT_ATOMS: atom_id res chain seq x y z
N LEU A 1 -10.54 -0.99 -5.24
CA LEU A 1 -9.88 -0.96 -6.55
C LEU A 1 -9.31 -2.35 -6.87
N THR A 2 -9.47 -2.76 -8.11
CA THR A 2 -8.94 -4.04 -8.63
C THR A 2 -8.11 -3.74 -9.88
N LEU A 3 -6.78 -3.88 -9.77
CA LEU A 3 -5.83 -3.64 -10.85
C LEU A 3 -5.55 -4.98 -11.57
N PRO A 4 -5.96 -5.15 -12.82
CA PRO A 4 -5.56 -6.31 -13.61
C PRO A 4 -4.05 -6.35 -13.81
N ILE A 5 -3.47 -7.54 -13.79
CA ILE A 5 -2.03 -7.75 -13.98
C ILE A 5 -1.75 -8.80 -15.05
N GLY A 6 -0.72 -8.59 -15.85
CA GLY A 6 -0.10 -9.60 -16.68
C GLY A 6 1.09 -10.25 -15.94
N ARG A 7 1.39 -11.49 -16.28
CA ARG A 7 2.54 -12.23 -15.75
C ARG A 7 3.42 -12.72 -16.87
N ALA A 8 4.73 -12.70 -16.68
CA ALA A 8 5.70 -13.14 -17.66
C ALA A 8 6.94 -13.71 -16.99
N MET A 9 7.59 -14.66 -17.67
CA MET A 9 8.87 -15.21 -17.22
C MET A 9 9.90 -14.09 -17.02
N CYS A 10 10.70 -14.22 -15.99
CA CYS A 10 11.84 -13.37 -15.69
C CYS A 10 12.95 -14.21 -15.06
N LEU A 11 14.18 -13.94 -15.47
CA LEU A 11 15.35 -14.45 -14.78
C LEU A 11 15.66 -13.53 -13.59
N GLY A 12 16.38 -14.03 -12.60
CA GLY A 12 16.83 -13.24 -11.47
C GLY A 12 16.64 -13.96 -10.13
N LYS A 13 17.09 -13.29 -9.09
CA LYS A 13 16.88 -13.78 -7.71
C LYS A 13 15.51 -13.38 -7.21
N VAL A 14 14.82 -14.34 -6.61
CA VAL A 14 13.58 -14.08 -5.89
C VAL A 14 13.92 -13.65 -4.47
N LEU A 15 13.34 -12.53 -4.06
CA LEU A 15 13.46 -11.99 -2.72
C LEU A 15 12.08 -11.88 -2.08
N ARG A 16 12.02 -12.17 -0.79
CA ARG A 16 10.92 -11.87 0.11
C ARG A 16 11.30 -10.64 0.91
N VAL A 17 10.52 -9.59 0.79
CA VAL A 17 10.77 -8.32 1.49
C VAL A 17 9.52 -7.89 2.22
N GLY A 18 9.67 -7.19 3.34
CA GLY A 18 8.50 -6.72 4.05
C GLY A 18 8.82 -5.78 5.19
N VAL A 19 7.75 -5.14 5.66
CA VAL A 19 7.74 -4.32 6.86
C VAL A 19 6.80 -4.92 7.89
N LYS A 20 7.16 -4.89 9.16
CA LYS A 20 6.37 -5.38 10.28
C LYS A 20 6.61 -4.56 11.53
N GLY A 21 5.78 -4.75 12.54
CA GLY A 21 5.97 -4.09 13.83
C GLY A 21 5.48 -2.64 13.89
N LEU A 22 4.73 -2.17 12.89
CA LEU A 22 4.04 -0.89 12.96
C LEU A 22 2.93 -0.92 14.02
N THR A 23 2.62 0.24 14.58
CA THR A 23 1.66 0.37 15.68
C THR A 23 0.27 -0.06 15.29
N GLY A 24 -0.20 0.31 14.09
CA GLY A 24 -1.53 0.00 13.61
C GLY A 24 -2.64 0.61 14.47
N GLY A 25 -3.87 0.10 14.35
CA GLY A 25 -5.01 0.54 15.13
C GLY A 25 -6.32 0.56 14.35
N HIS A 26 -7.39 1.04 14.96
CA HIS A 26 -8.70 1.15 14.33
C HIS A 26 -8.77 2.40 13.45
N SER A 27 -9.06 2.23 12.16
CA SER A 27 -9.03 3.34 11.18
C SER A 27 -10.10 4.43 11.40
N GLY A 28 -11.13 4.16 12.20
CA GLY A 28 -12.14 5.16 12.54
C GLY A 28 -11.80 5.98 13.78
N VAL A 29 -11.20 5.35 14.80
CA VAL A 29 -11.00 5.97 16.12
C VAL A 29 -9.57 6.49 16.30
N GLU A 30 -8.61 5.90 15.61
CA GLU A 30 -7.19 6.16 15.82
C GLU A 30 -6.46 6.71 14.58
N ILE A 31 -7.18 6.98 13.51
CA ILE A 31 -6.61 7.50 12.26
C ILE A 31 -5.94 8.87 12.45
N ASN A 32 -6.44 9.68 13.42
CA ASN A 32 -5.88 10.98 13.78
C ASN A 32 -4.55 10.90 14.53
N LYS A 33 -4.14 9.72 14.97
CA LYS A 33 -2.86 9.53 15.69
C LYS A 33 -1.65 9.50 14.76
N GLY A 34 -1.85 9.69 13.45
CA GLY A 34 -0.78 9.76 12.47
C GLY A 34 0.02 8.47 12.32
N ARG A 35 -0.57 7.32 12.61
CA ARG A 35 0.09 6.01 12.49
C ARG A 35 0.36 5.65 11.04
N ALA A 36 1.53 5.06 10.80
CA ALA A 36 1.89 4.61 9.45
C ALA A 36 1.09 3.38 9.02
N ASN A 37 0.81 3.31 7.73
CA ASN A 37 0.15 2.17 7.09
C ASN A 37 1.20 1.30 6.40
N ALA A 38 1.33 0.03 6.80
CA ALA A 38 2.37 -0.87 6.31
C ALA A 38 2.34 -1.05 4.78
N ASN A 39 1.15 -1.08 4.17
CA ASN A 39 1.02 -1.21 2.71
C ASN A 39 1.63 0.00 1.99
N LYS A 40 1.43 1.20 2.53
CA LYS A 40 2.01 2.44 2.00
C LYS A 40 3.52 2.49 2.22
N VAL A 41 3.98 2.10 3.41
CA VAL A 41 5.41 2.08 3.77
C VAL A 41 6.18 1.13 2.86
N LEU A 42 5.66 -0.08 2.63
CA LEU A 42 6.29 -1.04 1.73
C LEU A 42 6.30 -0.54 0.28
N ALA A 43 5.18 -0.02 -0.22
CA ALA A 43 5.10 0.53 -1.57
C ALA A 43 6.11 1.69 -1.80
N GLN A 44 6.28 2.57 -0.81
CA GLN A 44 7.29 3.64 -0.85
C GLN A 44 8.72 3.08 -0.90
N THR A 45 8.98 2.02 -0.12
CA THR A 45 10.30 1.37 -0.10
C THR A 45 10.65 0.74 -1.44
N LEU A 46 9.67 0.19 -2.15
CA LEU A 46 9.87 -0.50 -3.43
C LEU A 46 9.83 0.42 -4.66
N ARG A 47 9.33 1.65 -4.52
CA ARG A 47 9.09 2.57 -5.63
C ARG A 47 10.34 2.85 -6.45
N GLY A 48 10.23 2.69 -7.79
CA GLY A 48 11.28 3.05 -8.75
C GLY A 48 12.53 2.19 -8.69
N LEU A 49 12.51 1.07 -7.98
CA LEU A 49 13.62 0.11 -7.97
C LEU A 49 13.52 -0.88 -9.14
N PRO A 50 14.65 -1.42 -9.62
CA PRO A 50 14.70 -2.34 -10.77
C PRO A 50 14.23 -3.75 -10.35
N LEU A 51 12.95 -3.91 -10.14
CA LEU A 51 12.32 -5.14 -9.69
C LEU A 51 11.00 -5.42 -10.42
N ARG A 52 10.57 -6.67 -10.40
CA ARG A 52 9.22 -7.06 -10.77
C ARG A 52 8.56 -7.74 -9.59
N LEU A 53 7.33 -7.36 -9.29
CA LEU A 53 6.55 -7.99 -8.24
C LEU A 53 6.13 -9.41 -8.65
N ILE A 54 6.13 -10.32 -7.71
CA ILE A 54 5.44 -11.60 -7.79
C ILE A 54 4.11 -11.47 -7.03
N SER A 55 4.18 -10.94 -5.81
CA SER A 55 3.03 -10.54 -5.01
C SER A 55 3.36 -9.34 -4.12
N ILE A 56 2.31 -8.66 -3.66
CA ILE A 56 2.37 -7.64 -2.61
C ILE A 56 1.09 -7.71 -1.79
N ASP A 57 1.22 -7.98 -0.49
CA ASP A 57 0.11 -8.33 0.37
C ASP A 57 0.25 -7.67 1.74
N GLY A 58 -0.88 -7.27 2.35
CA GLY A 58 -0.85 -6.73 3.69
C GLY A 58 -2.20 -6.29 4.23
N GLY A 59 -2.33 -6.33 5.54
CA GLY A 59 -3.58 -6.10 6.23
C GLY A 59 -4.58 -7.24 6.08
N SER A 60 -5.55 -7.32 6.99
CA SER A 60 -6.56 -8.38 7.02
C SER A 60 -7.97 -7.87 7.27
N LYS A 61 -8.11 -6.59 7.59
CA LYS A 61 -9.38 -5.92 7.87
C LYS A 61 -9.38 -4.53 7.26
N ASP A 62 -10.47 -4.17 6.61
CA ASP A 62 -10.64 -2.85 5.98
C ASP A 62 -10.62 -1.71 6.99
N ASN A 63 -11.14 -1.93 8.18
CA ASN A 63 -11.23 -0.96 9.27
C ASN A 63 -10.03 -0.95 10.24
N ALA A 64 -8.95 -1.65 9.91
CA ALA A 64 -7.71 -1.65 10.67
C ALA A 64 -6.56 -1.02 9.87
N ILE A 65 -5.71 -0.23 10.52
CA ILE A 65 -4.46 0.28 9.93
C ILE A 65 -3.46 -0.89 9.91
N PRO A 66 -2.98 -1.32 8.72
CA PRO A 66 -2.08 -2.46 8.60
C PRO A 66 -0.76 -2.26 9.37
N ARG A 67 -0.36 -3.30 10.12
CA ARG A 67 0.86 -3.33 10.93
C ARG A 67 2.03 -4.01 10.24
N ALA A 68 1.73 -4.75 9.17
CA ALA A 68 2.70 -5.47 8.37
C ALA A 68 2.24 -5.54 6.92
N SER A 69 3.20 -5.58 6.00
CA SER A 69 3.00 -5.81 4.58
C SER A 69 4.23 -6.51 4.02
N GLU A 70 4.03 -7.37 3.04
CA GLU A 70 5.05 -8.25 2.47
C GLU A 70 4.94 -8.26 0.95
N ALA A 71 6.08 -8.42 0.28
CA ALA A 71 6.13 -8.65 -1.15
C ALA A 71 7.13 -9.76 -1.48
N TYR A 72 6.77 -10.56 -2.48
CA TYR A 72 7.71 -11.38 -3.23
C TYR A 72 8.04 -10.66 -4.53
N LEU A 73 9.30 -10.61 -4.86
CA LEU A 73 9.78 -9.89 -6.03
C LEU A 73 10.97 -10.61 -6.67
N VAL A 74 11.25 -10.27 -7.92
CA VAL A 74 12.41 -10.78 -8.65
C VAL A 74 13.19 -9.61 -9.25
N SER A 75 14.51 -9.73 -9.28
CA SER A 75 15.39 -8.78 -9.95
C SER A 75 16.61 -9.48 -10.52
N GLU A 76 17.06 -8.97 -11.66
CA GLU A 76 18.35 -9.34 -12.27
C GLU A 76 19.49 -8.47 -11.74
N ASP A 77 19.19 -7.36 -11.07
CA ASP A 77 20.18 -6.45 -10.52
C ASP A 77 20.73 -6.98 -9.18
N PRO A 78 22.01 -7.37 -9.11
CA PRO A 78 22.60 -7.88 -7.89
C PRO A 78 22.71 -6.82 -6.78
N LYS A 79 22.56 -5.54 -7.10
CA LYS A 79 22.61 -4.42 -6.13
C LYS A 79 21.25 -4.16 -5.49
N LEU A 80 20.18 -4.82 -5.92
CA LEU A 80 18.84 -4.56 -5.39
C LEU A 80 18.77 -4.63 -3.85
N PRO A 81 19.39 -5.60 -3.14
CA PRO A 81 19.34 -5.62 -1.68
C PRO A 81 19.94 -4.36 -1.02
N THR A 82 21.02 -3.84 -1.59
CA THR A 82 21.64 -2.58 -1.12
C THR A 82 20.71 -1.39 -1.37
N MET A 83 20.13 -1.30 -2.56
CA MET A 83 19.19 -0.23 -2.92
C MET A 83 17.92 -0.27 -2.04
N LEU A 84 17.42 -1.46 -1.73
CA LEU A 84 16.29 -1.66 -0.81
C LEU A 84 16.63 -1.14 0.59
N LYS A 85 17.83 -1.46 1.09
CA LYS A 85 18.26 -0.98 2.41
C LYS A 85 18.37 0.54 2.45
N GLU A 86 19.01 1.15 1.46
CA GLU A 86 19.14 2.61 1.37
C GLU A 86 17.77 3.30 1.28
N ARG A 87 16.86 2.76 0.48
CA ARG A 87 15.50 3.26 0.37
C ARG A 87 14.73 3.10 1.69
N TRP A 88 14.87 1.94 2.35
CA TRP A 88 14.27 1.72 3.65
C TRP A 88 14.78 2.70 4.70
N ASP A 89 16.09 2.94 4.77
CA ASP A 89 16.66 3.88 5.74
C ASP A 89 16.05 5.29 5.56
N ALA A 90 15.86 5.73 4.31
CA ALA A 90 15.20 6.99 4.00
C ALA A 90 13.70 7.00 4.38
N VAL A 91 12.96 5.95 4.05
CA VAL A 91 11.54 5.82 4.40
C VAL A 91 11.36 5.77 5.92
N ARG A 92 12.19 4.97 6.62
CA ARG A 92 12.14 4.87 8.07
C ARG A 92 12.38 6.21 8.77
N ALA A 93 13.32 7.00 8.27
CA ALA A 93 13.61 8.33 8.83
C ALA A 93 12.43 9.31 8.71
N ALA A 94 11.52 9.09 7.76
CA ALA A 94 10.33 9.90 7.54
C ALA A 94 9.08 9.36 8.27
N LEU A 95 9.17 8.20 8.94
CA LEU A 95 8.04 7.65 9.69
C LEU A 95 7.71 8.50 10.93
N PRO A 96 6.44 8.47 11.38
CA PRO A 96 6.07 9.09 12.64
C PRO A 96 6.91 8.58 13.82
N THR A 97 7.25 9.45 14.76
CA THR A 97 8.12 9.13 15.92
C THR A 97 7.57 8.02 16.81
N GLY A 98 6.27 7.74 16.76
CA GLY A 98 5.63 6.64 17.48
C GLY A 98 5.86 5.26 16.89
N GLU A 99 6.44 5.14 15.69
CA GLU A 99 6.72 3.86 15.03
C GLU A 99 8.09 3.30 15.42
N THR A 100 8.27 2.99 16.71
CA THR A 100 9.57 2.65 17.28
C THR A 100 9.99 1.20 17.08
N THR A 101 9.02 0.30 16.83
CA THR A 101 9.26 -1.17 16.73
C THR A 101 9.21 -1.68 15.29
N VAL A 102 9.21 -0.77 14.31
CA VAL A 102 9.15 -1.14 12.91
C VAL A 102 10.44 -1.79 12.45
N GLU A 103 10.31 -2.90 11.75
CA GLU A 103 11.39 -3.68 11.16
C GLU A 103 11.14 -3.87 9.65
N PHE A 104 12.23 -3.80 8.89
CA PHE A 104 12.27 -4.21 7.49
C PHE A 104 13.11 -5.47 7.36
N TYR A 105 12.68 -6.39 6.50
CA TYR A 105 13.46 -7.57 6.15
C TYR A 105 13.54 -7.75 4.65
N CYS A 106 14.66 -8.34 4.21
CA CYS A 106 14.91 -8.73 2.85
C CYS A 106 15.71 -10.03 2.88
N GLU A 107 15.14 -11.09 2.35
CA GLU A 107 15.74 -12.44 2.37
C GLU A 107 15.56 -13.15 1.04
N GLU A 108 16.46 -14.08 0.69
CA GLU A 108 16.29 -14.91 -0.49
C GLU A 108 15.10 -15.84 -0.28
N ALA A 109 14.32 -16.04 -1.33
CA ALA A 109 13.10 -16.85 -1.30
C ALA A 109 12.91 -17.63 -2.59
N GLN A 110 11.84 -18.42 -2.64
CA GLN A 110 11.37 -19.11 -3.84
C GLN A 110 9.89 -18.81 -4.02
N SER A 111 9.42 -18.85 -5.24
CA SER A 111 8.00 -18.72 -5.58
C SER A 111 7.66 -19.56 -6.78
N ASP A 112 6.52 -20.25 -6.73
CA ASP A 112 5.97 -21.01 -7.86
C ASP A 112 5.14 -20.11 -8.80
N LEU A 113 4.84 -18.86 -8.38
CA LEU A 113 4.12 -17.90 -9.19
C LEU A 113 5.08 -17.17 -10.14
N LEU A 114 4.65 -16.98 -11.37
CA LEU A 114 5.36 -16.11 -12.31
C LEU A 114 5.32 -14.66 -11.82
N PRO A 115 6.40 -13.90 -12.02
CA PRO A 115 6.40 -12.46 -11.79
C PRO A 115 5.35 -11.74 -12.64
N MET A 116 4.80 -10.66 -12.10
CA MET A 116 4.07 -9.68 -12.91
C MET A 116 5.00 -9.18 -14.02
N ASP A 117 4.46 -8.83 -15.18
CA ASP A 117 5.25 -8.13 -16.19
C ASP A 117 5.73 -6.74 -15.69
N TRP A 118 6.58 -6.08 -16.46
CA TRP A 118 7.14 -4.79 -16.06
C TRP A 118 6.08 -3.72 -15.88
N GLU A 119 5.11 -3.66 -16.78
CA GLU A 119 4.05 -2.67 -16.75
C GLU A 119 3.14 -2.87 -15.54
N SER A 120 2.70 -4.12 -15.30
CA SER A 120 1.87 -4.46 -14.13
C SER A 120 2.56 -4.16 -12.81
N SER A 121 3.87 -4.49 -12.69
CA SER A 121 4.66 -4.18 -11.50
C SER A 121 4.80 -2.68 -11.27
N ALA A 122 5.09 -1.92 -12.33
CA ALA A 122 5.20 -0.47 -12.27
C ALA A 122 3.85 0.17 -11.91
N TYR A 123 2.77 -0.24 -12.55
CA TYR A 123 1.43 0.28 -12.29
C TYR A 123 0.95 -0.01 -10.87
N ALA A 124 1.19 -1.22 -10.35
CA ALA A 124 0.84 -1.56 -8.98
C ALA A 124 1.57 -0.67 -7.97
N LEU A 125 2.89 -0.50 -8.13
CA LEU A 125 3.69 0.32 -7.22
C LEU A 125 3.37 1.82 -7.34
N GLU A 126 3.23 2.35 -8.55
CA GLU A 126 2.89 3.77 -8.75
C GLU A 126 1.50 4.07 -8.22
N LEU A 127 0.49 3.24 -8.53
CA LEU A 127 -0.86 3.41 -8.02
C LEU A 127 -0.87 3.39 -6.49
N LEU A 128 -0.23 2.40 -5.85
CA LEU A 128 -0.12 2.32 -4.40
C LEU A 128 0.54 3.56 -3.78
N ASN A 129 1.52 4.15 -4.44
CA ASN A 129 2.18 5.35 -3.96
C ASN A 129 1.32 6.62 -4.14
N GLU A 130 0.60 6.75 -5.25
CA GLU A 130 -0.24 7.92 -5.53
C GLU A 130 -1.57 7.93 -4.76
N LEU A 131 -2.12 6.75 -4.44
CA LEU A 131 -3.38 6.67 -3.70
C LEU A 131 -3.27 7.35 -2.33
N PRO A 132 -4.22 8.25 -1.97
CA PRO A 132 -4.23 8.89 -0.65
C PRO A 132 -4.46 7.87 0.47
N ASN A 133 -4.03 8.20 1.68
CA ASN A 133 -4.26 7.40 2.88
C ASN A 133 -4.22 8.29 4.12
N GLY A 134 -4.96 7.94 5.16
CA GLY A 134 -4.99 8.68 6.42
C GLY A 134 -6.05 9.79 6.44
N VAL A 135 -5.85 10.77 7.29
CA VAL A 135 -6.73 11.94 7.43
C VAL A 135 -6.63 12.82 6.18
N GLN A 136 -7.79 13.17 5.63
CA GLN A 136 -7.91 14.05 4.46
C GLN A 136 -8.43 15.44 4.87
N ALA A 137 -9.33 15.50 5.86
CA ALA A 137 -9.83 16.75 6.41
C ALA A 137 -10.15 16.62 7.91
N MET A 138 -9.86 17.69 8.66
CA MET A 138 -10.31 17.87 10.04
C MET A 138 -11.57 18.74 10.05
N SER A 139 -12.42 18.53 11.04
CA SER A 139 -13.60 19.40 11.24
C SER A 139 -13.19 20.83 11.56
N ALA A 140 -13.85 21.79 10.90
CA ALA A 140 -13.68 23.22 11.21
C ALA A 140 -14.46 23.63 12.47
N ASP A 141 -15.52 22.87 12.81
CA ASP A 141 -16.45 23.21 13.88
C ASP A 141 -16.09 22.54 15.21
N ILE A 142 -15.42 21.38 15.15
CA ILE A 142 -15.10 20.58 16.34
C ILE A 142 -13.61 20.25 16.34
N GLU A 143 -12.89 20.83 17.31
CA GLU A 143 -11.45 20.63 17.47
C GLU A 143 -11.10 19.14 17.68
N GLY A 144 -10.12 18.63 16.96
CA GLY A 144 -9.63 17.25 17.07
C GLY A 144 -10.49 16.20 16.37
N LEU A 145 -11.66 16.58 15.82
CA LEU A 145 -12.51 15.64 15.08
C LEU A 145 -12.03 15.48 13.63
N VAL A 146 -11.79 14.23 13.23
CA VAL A 146 -11.53 13.88 11.82
C VAL A 146 -12.84 13.97 11.04
N GLN A 147 -12.89 14.83 10.04
CA GLN A 147 -14.07 14.99 9.18
C GLN A 147 -14.07 13.98 8.04
N THR A 148 -12.92 13.81 7.37
CA THR A 148 -12.77 12.91 6.23
C THR A 148 -11.46 12.14 6.32
N SER A 149 -11.52 10.84 6.14
CA SER A 149 -10.35 9.96 6.15
C SER A 149 -10.56 8.73 5.27
N LEU A 150 -9.44 8.09 4.89
CA LEU A 150 -9.47 6.77 4.30
C LEU A 150 -8.28 5.94 4.79
N ASN A 151 -8.45 4.62 4.72
CA ASN A 151 -7.43 3.67 5.10
C ASN A 151 -7.35 2.55 4.06
N LEU A 152 -6.17 2.32 3.49
CA LEU A 152 -5.87 1.11 2.70
C LEU A 152 -5.72 -0.06 3.68
N GLY A 153 -6.84 -0.72 4.00
CA GLY A 153 -6.91 -1.74 5.04
C GLY A 153 -6.44 -3.11 4.56
N ILE A 154 -6.70 -3.46 3.29
CA ILE A 154 -6.31 -4.75 2.73
C ILE A 154 -5.66 -4.54 1.36
N LEU A 155 -4.50 -5.13 1.18
CA LEU A 155 -3.79 -5.26 -0.08
C LEU A 155 -3.58 -6.75 -0.35
N GLU A 156 -4.09 -7.24 -1.48
CA GLU A 156 -4.11 -8.67 -1.80
C GLU A 156 -3.73 -8.89 -3.27
N THR A 157 -2.73 -9.71 -3.51
CA THR A 157 -2.39 -10.18 -4.84
C THR A 157 -3.10 -11.50 -5.13
N ARG A 158 -3.81 -11.55 -6.26
CA ARG A 158 -4.46 -12.74 -6.77
C ARG A 158 -3.80 -13.20 -8.07
N ALA A 159 -4.33 -14.24 -8.70
CA ALA A 159 -3.76 -14.79 -9.93
C ALA A 159 -3.59 -13.74 -11.02
N ASP A 160 -4.64 -12.96 -11.28
CA ASP A 160 -4.76 -12.06 -12.42
C ASP A 160 -5.00 -10.59 -12.03
N ASP A 161 -4.97 -10.27 -10.73
CA ASP A 161 -5.16 -8.90 -10.26
C ASP A 161 -4.51 -8.62 -8.90
N VAL A 162 -4.35 -7.33 -8.59
CA VAL A 162 -4.05 -6.81 -7.26
C VAL A 162 -5.26 -6.04 -6.77
N ARG A 163 -5.80 -6.46 -5.63
CA ARG A 163 -6.94 -5.83 -4.98
C ARG A 163 -6.51 -4.91 -3.86
N MET A 164 -7.05 -3.70 -3.86
CA MET A 164 -6.82 -2.66 -2.85
C MET A 164 -8.16 -2.29 -2.23
N THR A 165 -8.36 -2.65 -0.96
CA THR A 165 -9.61 -2.39 -0.23
C THR A 165 -9.42 -1.23 0.73
N PHE A 166 -10.28 -0.23 0.59
CA PHE A 166 -10.27 0.98 1.41
C PHE A 166 -11.51 1.08 2.28
N SER A 167 -11.32 1.56 3.51
CA SER A 167 -12.40 2.10 4.33
C SER A 167 -12.37 3.63 4.20
N VAL A 168 -13.42 4.20 3.60
CA VAL A 168 -13.61 5.65 3.41
C VAL A 168 -14.64 6.14 4.41
N ARG A 169 -14.30 7.18 5.17
CA ARG A 169 -15.18 7.78 6.19
C ARG A 169 -15.24 9.29 6.02
N SER A 170 -16.44 9.85 6.08
CA SER A 170 -16.64 11.30 6.13
C SER A 170 -17.99 11.62 6.78
N SER A 171 -18.01 12.67 7.57
CA SER A 171 -19.25 13.30 8.07
C SER A 171 -19.87 14.27 7.04
N VAL A 172 -19.18 14.53 5.91
CA VAL A 172 -19.61 15.43 4.85
C VAL A 172 -19.76 14.67 3.54
N ASN A 173 -20.99 14.47 3.06
CA ASN A 173 -21.25 13.68 1.86
C ASN A 173 -20.52 14.18 0.60
N ALA A 174 -20.38 15.49 0.44
CA ALA A 174 -19.66 16.07 -0.70
C ALA A 174 -18.16 15.71 -0.68
N GLU A 175 -17.53 15.70 0.48
CA GLU A 175 -16.12 15.29 0.64
C GLU A 175 -15.93 13.79 0.43
N LYS A 176 -16.86 12.98 0.95
CA LYS A 176 -16.90 11.53 0.69
C LYS A 176 -16.94 11.26 -0.82
N ALA A 177 -17.86 11.91 -1.52
CA ALA A 177 -18.01 11.77 -2.96
C ALA A 177 -16.76 12.22 -3.73
N ALA A 178 -16.16 13.35 -3.34
CA ALA A 178 -14.94 13.85 -3.97
C ALA A 178 -13.74 12.90 -3.77
N LEU A 179 -13.61 12.32 -2.58
CA LEU A 179 -12.55 11.35 -2.29
C LEU A 179 -12.74 10.05 -3.07
N ILE A 180 -13.96 9.55 -3.17
CA ILE A 180 -14.32 8.38 -3.98
C ILE A 180 -14.00 8.65 -5.46
N GLU A 181 -14.34 9.82 -5.98
CA GLU A 181 -14.04 10.19 -7.36
C GLU A 181 -12.52 10.31 -7.60
N THR A 182 -11.75 10.76 -6.60
CA THR A 182 -10.29 10.76 -6.65
C THR A 182 -9.74 9.33 -6.77
N LEU A 183 -10.22 8.39 -5.95
CA LEU A 183 -9.81 6.99 -6.03
C LEU A 183 -10.16 6.38 -7.39
N ARG A 184 -11.35 6.67 -7.92
CA ARG A 184 -11.81 6.19 -9.22
C ARG A 184 -10.92 6.70 -10.36
N LYS A 185 -10.62 8.00 -10.38
CA LYS A 185 -9.76 8.61 -11.41
C LYS A 185 -8.32 8.09 -11.35
N LEU A 186 -7.75 7.99 -10.16
CA LEU A 186 -6.41 7.43 -9.99
C LEU A 186 -6.38 5.97 -10.45
N GLY A 187 -7.35 5.14 -10.02
CA GLY A 187 -7.44 3.76 -10.47
C GLY A 187 -7.55 3.65 -11.99
N ALA A 188 -8.41 4.45 -12.61
CA ALA A 188 -8.62 4.43 -14.07
C ALA A 188 -7.36 4.78 -14.88
N ARG A 189 -6.48 5.65 -14.37
CA ARG A 189 -5.19 5.98 -15.01
C ARG A 189 -4.29 4.75 -15.20
N PHE A 190 -4.38 3.78 -14.31
CA PHE A 190 -3.61 2.54 -14.34
C PHE A 190 -4.43 1.32 -14.81
N GLY A 191 -5.67 1.55 -15.28
CA GLY A 191 -6.57 0.48 -15.74
C GLY A 191 -7.24 -0.32 -14.63
N ALA A 192 -7.21 0.17 -13.38
CA ALA A 192 -7.90 -0.48 -12.27
C ALA A 192 -9.42 -0.23 -12.34
N ARG A 193 -10.18 -1.26 -11.97
CA ARG A 193 -11.64 -1.18 -11.80
C ARG A 193 -11.97 -0.73 -10.38
N TYR A 194 -13.02 0.06 -10.27
CA TYR A 194 -13.56 0.51 -8.99
C TYR A 194 -14.86 -0.23 -8.69
N ASP A 195 -14.95 -0.74 -7.49
CA ASP A 195 -16.17 -1.32 -6.92
C ASP A 195 -16.42 -0.70 -5.55
N GLU A 196 -17.68 -0.53 -5.19
CA GLU A 196 -18.10 0.00 -3.88
C GLU A 196 -19.02 -1.02 -3.20
N SER A 197 -18.80 -1.23 -1.91
CA SER A 197 -19.62 -2.12 -1.10
C SER A 197 -19.74 -1.58 0.33
N GLY A 198 -20.92 -1.76 0.94
CA GLY A 198 -21.16 -1.38 2.34
C GLY A 198 -21.32 0.12 2.52
N GLU A 199 -22.53 0.65 2.38
CA GLU A 199 -22.86 1.98 2.91
C GLU A 199 -23.13 1.88 4.41
N TYR A 200 -22.43 2.77 5.18
CA TYR A 200 -22.74 3.05 6.58
C TYR A 200 -23.39 4.41 6.69
#